data_effe8be1773d15778b8c22b4f0d60b8b
#
_entry.id   effe8be1773d15778b8c22b4f0d60b8b
#
_cell.length_a   1.000
_cell.length_b   1.000
_cell.length_c   1.000
_cell.angle_alpha   90.00
_cell.angle_beta   90.00
_cell.angle_gamma   90.00
#
_symmetry.space_group_name_H-M   'P 1'
#
loop_
_entity.id
_entity.type
_entity.pdbx_description
1 polymer ?
#
loop_
_entity_poly.entity_id
_entity_poly.type
_entity_poly.pdbx_seq_one_letter_code
_entity_poly.pdbx_strand_id
1 'polypeptide(L)'
;MKIREITGLPDITTLVPPQTPDQEISGGYASDLLSCVMARAGAGNIWVTLQTHPNVVAVASLLDLAGVIITECADIAKIDAATIEKARTENVALFATPLTTFTIVARLARAGVPGIDEG
;
A
#
# COMPACT_ATOMS: atom_id res chain seq x y z
N MET A 1 -11.64 5.55 5.92
CA MET A 1 -10.91 6.15 4.78
C MET A 1 -11.11 5.30 3.54
N LYS A 2 -11.52 5.91 2.44
CA LYS A 2 -11.64 5.22 1.17
C LYS A 2 -10.30 5.22 0.44
N ILE A 3 -10.02 4.17 -0.34
CA ILE A 3 -8.73 4.03 -1.03
C ILE A 3 -8.42 5.22 -1.94
N ARG A 4 -9.43 5.84 -2.58
CA ARG A 4 -9.23 7.01 -3.42
C ARG A 4 -8.64 8.21 -2.66
N GLU A 5 -8.86 8.30 -1.35
CA GLU A 5 -8.38 9.42 -0.54
C GLU A 5 -6.86 9.40 -0.39
N ILE A 6 -6.23 8.25 -0.60
CA ILE A 6 -4.76 8.17 -0.60
C ILE A 6 -4.19 8.98 -1.75
N THR A 7 -4.84 9.02 -2.90
CA THR A 7 -4.37 9.78 -4.06
C THR A 7 -4.29 11.28 -3.80
N GLY A 8 -5.05 11.77 -2.83
CA GLY A 8 -5.06 13.19 -2.44
C GLY A 8 -4.12 13.56 -1.30
N LEU A 9 -3.42 12.58 -0.72
CA LEU A 9 -2.47 12.88 0.36
C LEU A 9 -1.22 13.54 -0.21
N PRO A 10 -0.65 14.56 0.51
CA PRO A 10 0.56 15.24 0.04
C PRO A 10 1.74 14.28 -0.12
N ASP A 11 2.54 14.52 -1.14
CA ASP A 11 3.79 13.81 -1.42
C ASP A 11 3.63 12.32 -1.72
N ILE A 12 2.43 11.90 -2.11
CA ILE A 12 2.18 10.53 -2.58
C ILE A 12 1.95 10.55 -4.09
N THR A 13 2.66 9.69 -4.80
CA THR A 13 2.47 9.45 -6.23
C THR A 13 1.67 8.18 -6.43
N THR A 14 0.61 8.26 -7.24
CA THR A 14 -0.14 7.07 -7.63
C THR A 14 0.53 6.43 -8.84
N LEU A 15 1.06 5.23 -8.66
CA LEU A 15 1.70 4.47 -9.75
C LEU A 15 0.68 3.63 -10.51
N VAL A 16 -0.23 2.99 -9.77
CA VAL A 16 -1.35 2.24 -10.33
C VAL A 16 -2.60 2.62 -9.54
N PRO A 17 -3.60 3.23 -10.18
CA PRO A 17 -4.80 3.68 -9.47
C PRO A 17 -5.66 2.52 -8.98
N PRO A 18 -6.43 2.72 -7.90
CA PRO A 18 -7.34 1.68 -7.43
C PRO A 18 -8.48 1.44 -8.42
N GLN A 19 -8.84 0.17 -8.63
CA GLN A 19 -9.97 -0.20 -9.48
C GLN A 19 -11.32 0.04 -8.81
N THR A 20 -11.36 -0.02 -7.49
CA THR A 20 -12.56 0.25 -6.70
C THR A 20 -12.29 1.44 -5.78
N PRO A 21 -12.32 2.68 -6.33
CA PRO A 21 -11.88 3.87 -5.57
C PRO A 21 -12.67 4.12 -4.29
N ASP A 22 -13.90 3.68 -4.23
CA ASP A 22 -14.78 3.90 -3.07
C ASP A 22 -14.68 2.80 -2.02
N GLN A 23 -13.80 1.82 -2.22
CA GLN A 23 -13.57 0.76 -1.24
C GLN A 23 -13.05 1.37 0.07
N GLU A 24 -13.66 0.96 1.20
CA GLU A 24 -13.16 1.34 2.52
C GLU A 24 -11.91 0.55 2.86
N ILE A 25 -10.90 1.25 3.37
CA ILE A 25 -9.70 0.60 3.92
C ILE A 25 -10.08 0.01 5.27
N SER A 26 -9.96 -1.30 5.41
CA SER A 26 -10.38 -2.02 6.62
C SER A 26 -9.38 -1.93 7.77
N GLY A 27 -8.12 -1.65 7.46
CA GLY A 27 -7.06 -1.53 8.46
C GLY A 27 -5.73 -1.29 7.78
N GLY A 28 -4.72 -0.96 8.58
CA GLY A 28 -3.36 -0.73 8.09
C GLY A 28 -2.35 -1.69 8.68
N TYR A 29 -1.39 -2.10 7.89
CA TYR A 29 -0.30 -2.95 8.32
C TYR A 29 1.00 -2.49 7.69
N ALA A 30 2.04 -2.34 8.51
CA ALA A 30 3.36 -1.91 8.05
C ALA A 30 4.38 -3.00 8.37
N SER A 31 5.01 -3.55 7.33
CA SER A 31 6.07 -4.54 7.47
C SER A 31 6.79 -4.71 6.14
N ASP A 32 8.08 -5.04 6.22
CA ASP A 32 8.89 -5.38 5.06
C ASP A 32 9.14 -6.87 4.93
N LEU A 33 8.67 -7.64 5.89
CA LEU A 33 8.84 -9.08 5.92
C LEU A 33 7.59 -9.75 5.34
N LEU A 34 7.72 -10.33 4.14
CA LEU A 34 6.57 -10.89 3.43
C LEU A 34 5.85 -11.97 4.23
N SER A 35 6.58 -12.79 4.99
CA SER A 35 5.98 -13.82 5.83
C SER A 35 5.07 -13.24 6.91
N CYS A 36 5.42 -12.10 7.48
CA CYS A 36 4.58 -11.41 8.46
C CYS A 36 3.32 -10.85 7.79
N VAL A 37 3.47 -10.28 6.61
CA VAL A 37 2.32 -9.75 5.86
C VAL A 37 1.34 -10.87 5.53
N MET A 38 1.85 -12.00 5.03
CA MET A 38 1.02 -13.14 4.67
C MET A 38 0.31 -13.75 5.89
N ALA A 39 0.93 -13.69 7.05
CA ALA A 39 0.34 -14.25 8.27
C ALA A 39 -0.69 -13.32 8.93
N ARG A 40 -0.60 -12.00 8.73
CA ARG A 40 -1.34 -11.04 9.53
C ARG A 40 -2.24 -10.10 8.77
N ALA A 41 -1.85 -9.67 7.57
CA ALA A 41 -2.67 -8.77 6.78
C ALA A 41 -3.85 -9.51 6.15
N GLY A 42 -4.92 -8.80 5.87
CA GLY A 42 -6.12 -9.39 5.31
C GLY A 42 -6.84 -8.46 4.33
N ALA A 43 -7.95 -8.94 3.80
CA ALA A 43 -8.72 -8.26 2.78
C ALA A 43 -9.05 -6.82 3.16
N GLY A 44 -8.84 -5.91 2.23
CA GLY A 44 -9.12 -4.49 2.42
C GLY A 44 -8.06 -3.71 3.19
N ASN A 45 -6.99 -4.35 3.66
CA ASN A 45 -5.93 -3.64 4.36
C ASN A 45 -5.09 -2.80 3.40
N ILE A 46 -4.57 -1.67 3.90
CA ILE A 46 -3.51 -0.92 3.22
C ILE A 46 -2.17 -1.38 3.79
N TRP A 47 -1.26 -1.78 2.92
CA TRP A 47 0.05 -2.27 3.30
C TRP A 47 1.10 -1.21 3.04
N VAL A 48 1.85 -0.84 4.08
CA VAL A 48 2.94 0.14 4.01
C VAL A 48 4.26 -0.62 4.11
N THR A 49 5.15 -0.44 3.12
CA THR A 49 6.38 -1.21 3.02
C THR A 49 7.49 -0.43 2.32
N LEU A 50 8.75 -0.81 2.58
CA LEU A 50 9.92 -0.33 1.84
C LEU A 50 10.19 -1.19 0.59
N GLN A 51 9.58 -2.36 0.48
CA GLN A 51 9.85 -3.33 -0.57
C GLN A 51 9.39 -2.86 -1.93
N THR A 52 10.22 -3.06 -2.95
CA THR A 52 9.93 -2.65 -4.32
C THR A 52 9.84 -3.82 -5.30
N HIS A 53 10.04 -5.04 -4.82
CA HIS A 53 10.08 -6.25 -5.64
C HIS A 53 8.66 -6.68 -6.10
N PRO A 54 8.53 -7.30 -7.29
CA PRO A 54 7.23 -7.80 -7.77
C PRO A 54 6.49 -8.72 -6.81
N ASN A 55 7.19 -9.41 -5.90
CA ASN A 55 6.56 -10.26 -4.88
C ASN A 55 5.59 -9.48 -3.98
N VAL A 56 5.80 -8.18 -3.80
CA VAL A 56 4.88 -7.31 -3.06
C VAL A 56 3.49 -7.36 -3.69
N VAL A 57 3.45 -7.26 -5.01
CA VAL A 57 2.18 -7.29 -5.75
C VAL A 57 1.53 -8.67 -5.66
N ALA A 58 2.33 -9.74 -5.76
CA ALA A 58 1.81 -11.11 -5.65
C ALA A 58 1.13 -11.31 -4.29
N VAL A 59 1.76 -10.87 -3.21
CA VAL A 59 1.21 -10.98 -1.85
C VAL A 59 -0.05 -10.12 -1.72
N ALA A 60 -0.02 -8.89 -2.20
CA ALA A 60 -1.18 -7.98 -2.11
C ALA A 60 -2.38 -8.55 -2.87
N SER A 61 -2.16 -9.13 -4.04
CA SER A 61 -3.21 -9.77 -4.83
C SER A 61 -3.77 -10.99 -4.12
N LEU A 62 -2.89 -11.86 -3.60
CA LEU A 62 -3.30 -13.08 -2.91
C LEU A 62 -4.16 -12.79 -1.68
N LEU A 63 -3.84 -11.74 -0.93
CA LEU A 63 -4.52 -11.37 0.30
C LEU A 63 -5.70 -10.43 0.07
N ASP A 64 -5.94 -10.00 -1.16
CA ASP A 64 -7.00 -9.05 -1.51
C ASP A 64 -6.85 -7.73 -0.74
N LEU A 65 -5.63 -7.21 -0.69
CA LEU A 65 -5.36 -5.94 -0.03
C LEU A 65 -5.98 -4.76 -0.81
N ALA A 66 -6.31 -3.68 -0.12
CA ALA A 66 -6.80 -2.46 -0.76
C ALA A 66 -5.74 -1.81 -1.63
N GLY A 67 -4.48 -1.90 -1.22
CA GLY A 67 -3.36 -1.34 -1.95
C GLY A 67 -2.07 -1.42 -1.17
N VAL A 68 -1.01 -0.92 -1.80
CA VAL A 68 0.34 -0.90 -1.23
C VAL A 68 0.91 0.50 -1.36
N ILE A 69 1.50 1.01 -0.29
CA ILE A 69 2.26 2.27 -0.30
C ILE A 69 3.73 1.94 -0.07
N ILE A 70 4.56 2.24 -1.06
CA ILE A 70 6.02 2.10 -0.95
C ILE A 70 6.55 3.41 -0.37
N THR A 71 7.13 3.34 0.83
CA THR A 71 7.66 4.50 1.54
C THR A 71 9.16 4.64 1.37
N GLU A 72 9.69 5.82 1.75
CA GLU A 72 11.12 6.15 1.70
C GLU A 72 11.72 5.97 0.31
N CYS A 73 10.88 6.16 -0.70
CA CYS A 73 11.25 6.04 -2.10
C CYS A 73 11.45 7.43 -2.69
N ALA A 74 12.69 7.91 -2.65
CA ALA A 74 13.04 9.24 -3.16
C ALA A 74 13.05 9.30 -4.69
N ASP A 75 13.24 8.16 -5.34
CA ASP A 75 13.33 8.06 -6.80
C ASP A 75 12.47 6.89 -7.28
N ILE A 76 11.32 7.23 -7.88
CA ILE A 76 10.37 6.25 -8.41
C ILE A 76 11.03 5.37 -9.50
N ALA A 77 12.02 5.90 -10.23
CA ALA A 77 12.72 5.13 -11.25
C ALA A 77 13.48 3.93 -10.68
N LYS A 78 13.72 3.90 -9.36
CA LYS A 78 14.35 2.75 -8.70
C LYS A 78 13.39 1.62 -8.37
N ILE A 79 12.08 1.86 -8.52
CA ILE A 79 11.10 0.77 -8.40
C ILE A 79 11.20 -0.08 -9.66
N ASP A 80 11.29 -1.39 -9.47
CA ASP A 80 11.34 -2.33 -10.59
C ASP A 80 10.12 -2.12 -11.50
N ALA A 81 10.37 -1.88 -12.79
CA ALA A 81 9.30 -1.70 -13.77
C ALA A 81 8.36 -2.91 -13.80
N ALA A 82 8.87 -4.10 -13.53
CA ALA A 82 8.06 -5.31 -13.44
C ALA A 82 7.07 -5.25 -12.30
N THR A 83 7.39 -4.57 -11.19
CA THR A 83 6.48 -4.39 -10.06
C THR A 83 5.28 -3.56 -10.46
N ILE A 84 5.50 -2.44 -11.15
CA ILE A 84 4.43 -1.56 -11.60
C ILE A 84 3.54 -2.27 -12.63
N GLU A 85 4.16 -2.96 -13.57
CA GLU A 85 3.43 -3.71 -14.60
C GLU A 85 2.58 -4.83 -14.00
N LYS A 86 3.15 -5.57 -13.04
CA LYS A 86 2.42 -6.62 -12.35
C LYS A 86 1.24 -6.05 -11.55
N ALA A 87 1.44 -4.91 -10.89
CA ALA A 87 0.36 -4.25 -10.14
C ALA A 87 -0.79 -3.85 -11.08
N ARG A 88 -0.45 -3.35 -12.27
CA ARG A 88 -1.44 -3.00 -13.29
C ARG A 88 -2.21 -4.23 -13.75
N THR A 89 -1.51 -5.31 -14.05
CA THR A 89 -2.11 -6.57 -14.52
C THR A 89 -2.98 -7.22 -13.46
N GLU A 90 -2.52 -7.21 -12.20
CA GLU A 90 -3.23 -7.85 -11.07
C GLU A 90 -4.26 -6.93 -10.41
N ASN A 91 -4.41 -5.70 -10.91
CA ASN A 91 -5.35 -4.71 -10.37
C ASN A 91 -5.08 -4.36 -8.91
N VAL A 92 -3.81 -4.24 -8.55
CA VAL A 92 -3.37 -3.84 -7.20
C VAL A 92 -3.04 -2.35 -7.23
N ALA A 93 -3.72 -1.57 -6.40
CA ALA A 93 -3.41 -0.15 -6.25
C ALA A 93 -2.00 0.01 -5.66
N LEU A 94 -1.17 0.82 -6.30
CA LEU A 94 0.23 0.99 -5.92
C LEU A 94 0.57 2.46 -5.85
N PHE A 95 1.12 2.86 -4.71
CA PHE A 95 1.51 4.23 -4.41
C PHE A 95 2.96 4.26 -3.96
N ALA A 96 3.63 5.40 -4.15
CA ALA A 96 4.98 5.61 -3.67
C ALA A 96 5.14 7.01 -3.09
N THR A 97 6.04 7.15 -2.13
CA THR A 97 6.30 8.42 -1.46
C THR A 97 7.74 8.47 -0.94
N PRO A 98 8.39 9.65 -0.97
CA PRO A 98 9.69 9.82 -0.31
C PRO A 98 9.57 9.93 1.21
N LEU A 99 8.36 10.10 1.74
CA LEU A 99 8.15 10.24 3.18
C LEU A 99 8.47 8.94 3.91
N THR A 100 8.83 9.06 5.19
CA THR A 100 9.15 7.88 6.01
C THR A 100 7.90 7.05 6.28
N THR A 101 8.12 5.77 6.54
CA THR A 101 7.06 4.84 6.96
C THR A 101 6.30 5.39 8.16
N PHE A 102 7.04 5.90 9.16
CA PHE A 102 6.40 6.45 10.37
C PHE A 102 5.43 7.59 10.04
N THR A 103 5.85 8.53 9.17
CA THR A 103 5.01 9.65 8.78
C THR A 103 3.75 9.18 8.06
N ILE A 104 3.88 8.23 7.13
CA ILE A 104 2.73 7.69 6.40
C ILE A 104 1.77 6.98 7.34
N VAL A 105 2.28 6.12 8.23
CA VAL A 105 1.44 5.44 9.22
C VAL A 105 0.68 6.44 10.09
N ALA A 106 1.36 7.50 10.55
CA ALA A 106 0.71 8.53 11.36
C ALA A 106 -0.41 9.24 10.59
N ARG A 107 -0.19 9.55 9.31
CA ARG A 107 -1.22 10.19 8.47
C ARG A 107 -2.42 9.30 8.24
N LEU A 108 -2.20 8.02 7.98
CA LEU A 108 -3.28 7.06 7.81
C LEU A 108 -4.09 6.91 9.10
N ALA A 109 -3.41 6.83 10.24
CA ALA A 109 -4.08 6.73 11.54
C ALA A 109 -4.95 7.96 11.82
N ARG A 110 -4.46 9.17 11.53
CA ARG A 110 -5.23 10.40 11.69
C ARG A 110 -6.44 10.44 10.75
N ALA A 111 -6.34 9.82 9.58
CA ALA A 111 -7.43 9.75 8.63
C ALA A 111 -8.46 8.67 8.99
N GLY A 112 -8.25 7.95 10.10
CA GLY A 112 -9.19 6.97 10.60
C GLY A 112 -8.88 5.51 10.24
N VAL A 113 -7.69 5.22 9.71
CA VAL A 113 -7.31 3.82 9.42
C VAL A 113 -6.81 3.18 10.70
N PRO A 114 -7.48 2.14 11.23
CA PRO A 114 -7.00 1.45 12.43
C PRO A 114 -5.90 0.46 12.09
N GLY A 115 -5.09 0.11 13.08
CA GLY A 115 -4.23 -1.06 12.96
C GLY A 115 -5.06 -2.34 12.87
N ILE A 116 -4.51 -3.39 12.28
CA ILE A 116 -5.25 -4.65 12.05
C ILE A 116 -5.66 -5.33 13.36
N ASP A 117 -4.98 -5.01 14.45
CA ASP A 117 -5.22 -5.57 15.79
C ASP A 117 -6.13 -4.67 16.66
N GLU A 118 -6.61 -3.55 16.14
CA GLU A 118 -7.46 -2.59 16.86
C GLU A 118 -8.95 -2.69 16.47
N GLY A 119 -9.23 -3.53 15.54
CA GLY A 119 -10.56 -3.65 14.99
C GLY A 119 -11.59 -4.03 15.97
#